data_baa2eee4236a6238101a9d6875bf2079
#
_entry.id   baa2eee4236a6238101a9d6875bf2079
#
_cell.length_a   1.000
_cell.length_b   1.000
_cell.length_c   1.000
_cell.angle_alpha   90.00
_cell.angle_beta   90.00
_cell.angle_gamma   90.00
#
_symmetry.space_group_name_H-M   'P 1'
#
loop_
_entity.id
_entity.type
_entity.pdbx_description
1 polymer ?
#
loop_
_entity_poly.entity_id
_entity_poly.type
_entity_poly.pdbx_seq_one_letter_code
_entity_poly.pdbx_strand_id
1 'polypeptide(L)'
;FPGNVTAKVLFKLTDDNAIDIKYSATTDQKTVINMTNHSYFNLSGDPSKAATDHILYINADNYTPVDSTFMTTGDIISVKETPMDFTTPKSVAQDINRTDFEQIKNGNGYDHNWVLNTKGDLSQVAAKLTSPISGITLEVYTNEPGIQVYTGNFLDGTVKGKKGITYNQRASV
;
A
#
# COMPACT_ATOMS: atom_id res chain seq x y z
N PHE A 1 11.39 7.71 22.86
CA PHE A 1 12.25 6.53 22.72
C PHE A 1 13.68 6.89 23.08
N PRO A 2 14.48 6.00 23.69
CA PRO A 2 15.85 6.29 24.07
C PRO A 2 16.80 6.34 22.87
N GLY A 3 17.91 7.07 23.03
CA GLY A 3 19.00 7.16 22.08
C GLY A 3 18.84 8.19 20.97
N ASN A 4 19.97 8.48 20.33
CA ASN A 4 20.04 9.27 19.11
C ASN A 4 20.03 8.32 17.92
N VAL A 5 19.11 8.53 16.99
CA VAL A 5 18.98 7.72 15.77
C VAL A 5 19.45 8.55 14.58
N THR A 6 20.38 7.99 13.81
CA THR A 6 20.73 8.51 12.48
C THR A 6 20.10 7.60 11.44
N ALA A 7 19.06 8.08 10.76
CA ALA A 7 18.41 7.38 9.67
C ALA A 7 18.85 7.93 8.31
N LYS A 8 19.08 7.05 7.35
CA LYS A 8 19.40 7.39 5.96
C LYS A 8 18.44 6.67 5.04
N VAL A 9 17.89 7.40 4.08
CA VAL A 9 17.09 6.86 2.99
C VAL A 9 17.76 7.23 1.68
N LEU A 10 18.10 6.24 0.88
CA LEU A 10 18.66 6.41 -0.45
C LEU A 10 17.59 6.09 -1.49
N PHE A 11 17.29 7.05 -2.36
CA PHE A 11 16.49 6.85 -3.57
C PHE A 11 17.42 6.83 -4.78
N LYS A 12 17.34 5.77 -5.55
CA LYS A 12 18.08 5.64 -6.81
C LYS A 12 17.11 5.35 -7.95
N LEU A 13 17.07 6.24 -8.93
CA LEU A 13 16.42 5.96 -10.21
C LEU A 13 17.37 5.13 -11.06
N THR A 14 16.88 4.01 -11.58
CA THR A 14 17.67 3.07 -12.37
C THR A 14 17.39 3.22 -13.87
N ASP A 15 18.27 2.69 -14.73
CA ASP A 15 18.12 2.77 -16.19
C ASP A 15 17.01 1.85 -16.73
N ASP A 16 16.53 0.89 -15.91
CA ASP A 16 15.43 -0.03 -16.20
C ASP A 16 14.08 0.44 -15.65
N ASN A 17 13.94 1.77 -15.41
CA ASN A 17 12.72 2.42 -14.93
C ASN A 17 12.27 1.97 -13.54
N ALA A 18 13.18 1.60 -12.65
CA ALA A 18 12.88 1.31 -11.26
C ALA A 18 13.35 2.42 -10.32
N ILE A 19 12.70 2.50 -9.16
CA ILE A 19 13.12 3.31 -8.02
C ILE A 19 13.61 2.35 -6.95
N ASP A 20 14.93 2.28 -6.72
CA ASP A 20 15.52 1.51 -5.63
C ASP A 20 15.55 2.38 -4.37
N ILE A 21 14.91 1.92 -3.29
CA ILE A 21 14.81 2.64 -2.03
C ILE A 21 15.49 1.82 -0.95
N LYS A 22 16.56 2.36 -0.36
CA LYS A 22 17.33 1.70 0.69
C LYS A 22 17.28 2.48 1.99
N TYR A 23 16.93 1.78 3.05
CA TYR A 23 16.88 2.31 4.40
C TYR A 23 18.07 1.79 5.20
N SER A 24 18.67 2.66 6.00
CA SER A 24 19.67 2.27 7.01
C SER A 24 19.55 3.18 8.21
N ALA A 25 19.79 2.61 9.40
CA ALA A 25 19.78 3.38 10.62
C ALA A 25 20.83 2.87 11.60
N THR A 26 21.40 3.79 12.38
CA THR A 26 22.27 3.52 13.51
C THR A 26 21.76 4.26 14.73
N THR A 27 22.01 3.70 15.92
CA THR A 27 21.62 4.32 17.18
C THR A 27 22.69 4.06 18.24
N ASP A 28 22.82 4.97 19.20
CA ASP A 28 23.72 4.86 20.34
C ASP A 28 23.10 4.13 21.54
N GLN A 29 21.80 3.85 21.52
CA GLN A 29 21.08 3.09 22.54
C GLN A 29 20.03 2.18 21.91
N LYS A 30 19.66 1.11 22.62
CA LYS A 30 18.56 0.23 22.19
C LYS A 30 17.26 1.00 22.07
N THR A 31 16.66 1.01 20.87
CA THR A 31 15.44 1.74 20.56
C THR A 31 14.58 0.99 19.55
N VAL A 32 13.40 1.51 19.25
CA VAL A 32 12.48 0.98 18.26
C VAL A 32 12.60 1.80 16.98
N ILE A 33 12.67 1.13 15.83
CA ILE A 33 12.64 1.75 14.52
C ILE A 33 11.76 0.94 13.57
N ASN A 34 10.94 1.63 12.78
CA ASN A 34 10.19 1.08 11.66
C ASN A 34 10.14 2.15 10.57
N MET A 35 10.63 1.83 9.37
CA MET A 35 10.76 2.79 8.28
C MET A 35 10.03 2.27 7.05
N THR A 36 9.31 3.15 6.35
CA THR A 36 8.59 2.81 5.14
C THR A 36 8.65 3.95 4.12
N ASN A 37 8.30 3.66 2.87
CA ASN A 37 7.92 4.66 1.89
C ASN A 37 6.39 4.80 1.88
N HIS A 38 5.92 6.03 1.91
CA HIS A 38 4.48 6.32 1.98
C HIS A 38 4.02 7.09 0.73
N SER A 39 4.45 6.64 -0.44
CA SER A 39 4.00 7.23 -1.70
C SER A 39 2.60 6.76 -2.06
N TYR A 40 1.84 7.67 -2.67
CA TYR A 40 0.53 7.40 -3.25
C TYR A 40 0.66 7.35 -4.78
N PHE A 41 -0.01 6.40 -5.41
CA PHE A 41 0.07 6.20 -6.85
C PHE A 41 -1.31 6.34 -7.51
N ASN A 42 -1.35 7.10 -8.60
CA ASN A 42 -2.43 7.06 -9.57
C ASN A 42 -1.80 6.91 -10.95
N LEU A 43 -1.82 5.70 -11.47
CA LEU A 43 -1.15 5.35 -12.70
C LEU A 43 -1.93 5.76 -13.96
N SER A 44 -3.15 6.30 -13.81
CA SER A 44 -3.92 6.80 -14.95
C SER A 44 -3.33 8.08 -15.57
N GLY A 45 -2.47 8.79 -14.81
CA GLY A 45 -1.92 10.09 -15.19
C GLY A 45 -2.84 11.28 -14.88
N ASP A 46 -4.03 11.04 -14.37
CA ASP A 46 -5.00 12.08 -13.98
C ASP A 46 -5.35 11.94 -12.49
N PRO A 47 -4.65 12.65 -11.60
CA PRO A 47 -4.86 12.54 -10.16
C PRO A 47 -6.17 13.20 -9.67
N SER A 48 -6.95 13.83 -10.54
CA SER A 48 -8.29 14.31 -10.22
C SER A 48 -9.35 13.20 -10.22
N LYS A 49 -9.02 12.05 -10.79
CA LYS A 49 -9.90 10.88 -10.89
C LYS A 49 -9.57 9.84 -9.82
N ALA A 50 -10.56 9.03 -9.50
CA ALA A 50 -10.36 7.87 -8.64
C ALA A 50 -9.43 6.84 -9.30
N ALA A 51 -8.57 6.19 -8.50
CA ALA A 51 -7.68 5.11 -8.92
C ALA A 51 -8.29 3.72 -8.66
N THR A 52 -9.59 3.65 -8.41
CA THR A 52 -10.27 2.38 -8.05
C THR A 52 -10.45 1.43 -9.23
N ASP A 53 -10.32 1.92 -10.46
CA ASP A 53 -10.32 1.10 -11.68
C ASP A 53 -9.02 0.30 -11.86
N HIS A 54 -7.96 0.66 -11.12
CA HIS A 54 -6.68 -0.05 -11.19
C HIS A 54 -6.83 -1.51 -10.78
N ILE A 55 -6.09 -2.37 -11.49
CA ILE A 55 -6.04 -3.81 -11.22
C ILE A 55 -4.91 -4.07 -10.23
N LEU A 56 -5.27 -4.63 -9.09
CA LEU A 56 -4.34 -4.93 -8.00
C LEU A 56 -4.13 -6.44 -7.88
N TYR A 57 -2.88 -6.84 -7.70
CA TYR A 57 -2.43 -8.18 -7.32
C TYR A 57 -1.55 -8.05 -6.07
N ILE A 58 -1.71 -8.96 -5.11
CA ILE A 58 -0.85 -9.04 -3.92
C ILE A 58 -0.48 -10.51 -3.70
N ASN A 59 0.81 -10.79 -3.59
CA ASN A 59 1.33 -12.12 -3.30
C ASN A 59 1.26 -12.39 -1.78
N ALA A 60 0.05 -12.59 -1.28
CA ALA A 60 -0.22 -12.81 0.14
C ALA A 60 -1.48 -13.66 0.35
N ASP A 61 -1.37 -14.72 1.13
CA ASP A 61 -2.50 -15.56 1.53
C ASP A 61 -3.21 -15.08 2.80
N ASN A 62 -2.60 -14.11 3.50
CA ASN A 62 -3.08 -13.60 4.77
C ASN A 62 -2.93 -12.09 4.87
N TYR A 63 -3.70 -11.50 5.80
CA TYR A 63 -3.61 -10.10 6.18
C TYR A 63 -3.78 -9.92 7.69
N THR A 64 -3.43 -8.75 8.22
CA THR A 64 -3.65 -8.39 9.62
C THR A 64 -4.92 -7.56 9.74
N PRO A 65 -5.96 -8.05 10.45
CA PRO A 65 -7.21 -7.32 10.62
C PRO A 65 -7.06 -6.14 11.56
N VAL A 66 -7.95 -5.15 11.38
CA VAL A 66 -8.06 -3.98 12.25
C VAL A 66 -9.43 -3.92 12.90
N ASP A 67 -9.48 -3.37 14.11
CA ASP A 67 -10.73 -3.04 14.79
C ASP A 67 -11.33 -1.71 14.29
N SER A 68 -12.46 -1.29 14.86
CA SER A 68 -13.15 -0.05 14.49
C SER A 68 -12.37 1.24 14.81
N THR A 69 -11.25 1.13 15.52
CA THR A 69 -10.33 2.24 15.84
C THR A 69 -9.06 2.21 14.99
N PHE A 70 -9.00 1.38 13.96
CA PHE A 70 -7.85 1.13 13.08
C PHE A 70 -6.65 0.47 13.76
N MET A 71 -6.83 -0.08 14.96
CA MET A 71 -5.78 -0.82 15.63
C MET A 71 -5.77 -2.27 15.16
N THR A 72 -4.58 -2.81 14.91
CA THR A 72 -4.41 -4.24 14.59
C THR A 72 -4.78 -5.10 15.78
N THR A 73 -5.53 -6.19 15.54
CA THR A 73 -5.99 -7.10 16.60
C THR A 73 -4.89 -8.05 17.10
N GLY A 74 -3.80 -8.17 16.36
CA GLY A 74 -2.74 -9.14 16.60
C GLY A 74 -2.93 -10.48 15.86
N ASP A 75 -4.06 -10.65 15.17
CA ASP A 75 -4.34 -11.83 14.38
C ASP A 75 -3.71 -11.75 12.99
N ILE A 76 -3.52 -12.93 12.39
CA ILE A 76 -3.18 -13.08 10.96
C ILE A 76 -4.24 -14.02 10.39
N ILE A 77 -5.06 -13.53 9.46
CA ILE A 77 -6.20 -14.28 8.93
C ILE A 77 -6.14 -14.41 7.41
N SER A 78 -6.76 -15.47 6.89
CA SER A 78 -6.75 -15.78 5.46
C SER A 78 -7.53 -14.76 4.64
N VAL A 79 -7.00 -14.39 3.47
CA VAL A 79 -7.71 -13.59 2.48
C VAL A 79 -8.76 -14.37 1.71
N LYS A 80 -8.65 -15.71 1.69
CA LYS A 80 -9.43 -16.61 0.83
C LYS A 80 -10.93 -16.41 0.99
N GLU A 81 -11.64 -16.28 -0.13
CA GLU A 81 -13.09 -16.06 -0.21
C GLU A 81 -13.58 -14.78 0.49
N THR A 82 -12.69 -13.79 0.62
CA THR A 82 -13.01 -12.47 1.20
C THR A 82 -12.74 -11.35 0.20
N PRO A 83 -13.26 -10.14 0.42
CA PRO A 83 -12.87 -8.94 -0.33
C PRO A 83 -11.37 -8.63 -0.33
N MET A 84 -10.62 -9.15 0.68
CA MET A 84 -9.18 -8.95 0.83
C MET A 84 -8.34 -9.84 -0.10
N ASP A 85 -8.95 -10.77 -0.85
CA ASP A 85 -8.25 -11.67 -1.76
C ASP A 85 -7.85 -10.97 -3.06
N PHE A 86 -6.55 -10.66 -3.18
CA PHE A 86 -5.90 -10.15 -4.37
C PHE A 86 -4.85 -11.13 -4.92
N THR A 87 -4.91 -12.40 -4.54
CA THR A 87 -4.04 -13.45 -5.10
C THR A 87 -4.29 -13.69 -6.58
N THR A 88 -5.49 -13.37 -7.05
CA THR A 88 -5.82 -13.21 -8.47
C THR A 88 -6.04 -11.72 -8.75
N PRO A 89 -5.41 -11.15 -9.80
CA PRO A 89 -5.57 -9.75 -10.12
C PRO A 89 -7.04 -9.36 -10.29
N LYS A 90 -7.49 -8.32 -9.58
CA LYS A 90 -8.84 -7.78 -9.70
C LYS A 90 -8.86 -6.27 -9.54
N SER A 91 -9.92 -5.62 -10.04
CA SER A 91 -10.11 -4.17 -9.84
C SER A 91 -10.30 -3.86 -8.36
N VAL A 92 -9.64 -2.79 -7.89
CA VAL A 92 -9.85 -2.25 -6.55
C VAL A 92 -11.32 -1.90 -6.32
N ALA A 93 -12.01 -1.40 -7.35
CA ALA A 93 -13.44 -1.06 -7.28
C ALA A 93 -14.35 -2.25 -6.98
N GLN A 94 -13.91 -3.48 -7.27
CA GLN A 94 -14.78 -4.66 -7.20
C GLN A 94 -15.42 -4.84 -5.82
N ASP A 95 -14.64 -4.67 -4.75
CA ASP A 95 -15.10 -4.95 -3.40
C ASP A 95 -14.90 -3.78 -2.41
N ILE A 96 -14.35 -2.64 -2.86
CA ILE A 96 -13.98 -1.51 -1.98
C ILE A 96 -15.17 -0.93 -1.20
N ASN A 97 -16.39 -1.15 -1.66
CA ASN A 97 -17.62 -0.66 -1.05
C ASN A 97 -18.43 -1.76 -0.33
N ARG A 98 -17.83 -2.94 -0.12
CA ARG A 98 -18.44 -4.08 0.59
C ARG A 98 -18.50 -3.82 2.11
N THR A 99 -19.32 -2.85 2.53
CA THR A 99 -19.48 -2.49 3.96
C THR A 99 -20.19 -3.56 4.80
N ASP A 100 -20.70 -4.61 4.18
CA ASP A 100 -21.14 -5.85 4.80
C ASP A 100 -19.95 -6.69 5.32
N PHE A 101 -18.74 -6.47 4.80
CA PHE A 101 -17.51 -7.06 5.30
C PHE A 101 -16.83 -6.11 6.28
N GLU A 102 -16.64 -6.56 7.51
CA GLU A 102 -16.21 -5.74 8.65
C GLU A 102 -14.92 -4.96 8.37
N GLN A 103 -13.93 -5.56 7.72
CA GLN A 103 -12.65 -4.91 7.46
C GLN A 103 -12.78 -3.76 6.45
N ILE A 104 -13.57 -3.92 5.39
CA ILE A 104 -13.87 -2.83 4.46
C ILE A 104 -14.64 -1.70 5.15
N LYS A 105 -15.57 -2.06 6.04
CA LYS A 105 -16.31 -1.08 6.86
C LYS A 105 -15.36 -0.33 7.79
N ASN A 106 -14.49 -1.02 8.53
CA ASN A 106 -13.55 -0.41 9.47
C ASN A 106 -12.55 0.53 8.75
N GLY A 107 -11.97 0.08 7.62
CA GLY A 107 -11.04 0.87 6.82
C GLY A 107 -11.68 1.96 5.97
N ASN A 108 -13.02 2.03 5.90
CA ASN A 108 -13.73 2.83 4.88
C ASN A 108 -13.22 2.53 3.47
N GLY A 109 -12.87 1.26 3.20
CA GLY A 109 -12.18 0.74 2.04
C GLY A 109 -10.97 -0.09 2.44
N TYR A 110 -9.95 -0.15 1.59
CA TYR A 110 -8.71 -0.83 1.94
C TYR A 110 -7.78 0.13 2.69
N ASP A 111 -7.33 -0.30 3.86
CA ASP A 111 -6.29 0.31 4.68
C ASP A 111 -5.73 -0.76 5.63
N HIS A 112 -5.10 -1.76 5.03
CA HIS A 112 -4.69 -2.96 5.75
C HIS A 112 -3.30 -3.40 5.31
N ASN A 113 -2.65 -4.20 6.16
CA ASN A 113 -1.39 -4.85 5.84
C ASN A 113 -1.63 -6.29 5.38
N TRP A 114 -1.06 -6.66 4.24
CA TRP A 114 -0.99 -8.03 3.74
C TRP A 114 0.34 -8.66 4.14
N VAL A 115 0.27 -9.91 4.61
CA VAL A 115 1.44 -10.72 5.00
C VAL A 115 1.98 -11.39 3.76
N LEU A 116 3.15 -10.96 3.29
CA LEU A 116 3.71 -11.36 2.01
C LEU A 116 4.24 -12.79 2.01
N ASN A 117 3.91 -13.55 0.98
CA ASN A 117 4.42 -14.90 0.74
C ASN A 117 5.89 -14.90 0.29
N THR A 118 6.41 -13.76 -0.18
CA THR A 118 7.79 -13.61 -0.68
C THR A 118 8.85 -13.81 0.40
N LYS A 119 8.50 -13.63 1.68
CA LYS A 119 9.40 -13.80 2.84
C LYS A 119 10.73 -13.05 2.70
N GLY A 120 10.69 -11.86 2.09
CA GLY A 120 11.86 -11.01 1.88
C GLY A 120 12.69 -11.34 0.64
N ASP A 121 12.23 -12.24 -0.22
CA ASP A 121 12.90 -12.56 -1.49
C ASP A 121 12.64 -11.47 -2.53
N LEU A 122 13.65 -10.65 -2.79
CA LEU A 122 13.62 -9.55 -3.76
C LEU A 122 13.54 -10.01 -5.23
N SER A 123 13.63 -11.31 -5.52
CA SER A 123 13.44 -11.83 -6.87
C SER A 123 11.95 -12.09 -7.21
N GLN A 124 11.06 -12.01 -6.20
CA GLN A 124 9.64 -12.25 -6.35
C GLN A 124 8.84 -10.96 -6.27
N VAL A 125 7.84 -10.84 -7.15
CA VAL A 125 6.88 -9.74 -7.08
C VAL A 125 6.04 -9.88 -5.82
N ALA A 126 6.04 -8.85 -4.98
CA ALA A 126 5.22 -8.75 -3.77
C ALA A 126 3.82 -8.22 -4.09
N ALA A 127 3.73 -7.21 -4.95
CA ALA A 127 2.46 -6.65 -5.39
C ALA A 127 2.60 -6.05 -6.79
N LYS A 128 1.47 -5.92 -7.49
CA LYS A 128 1.38 -5.29 -8.82
C LYS A 128 0.13 -4.45 -8.91
N LEU A 129 0.28 -3.22 -9.39
CA LEU A 129 -0.82 -2.30 -9.66
C LEU A 129 -0.76 -1.88 -11.14
N THR A 130 -1.86 -2.04 -11.87
CA THR A 130 -1.94 -1.69 -13.29
C THR A 130 -3.11 -0.76 -13.56
N SER A 131 -2.86 0.35 -14.25
CA SER A 131 -3.93 1.20 -14.74
C SER A 131 -4.44 0.68 -16.11
N PRO A 132 -5.72 0.36 -16.23
CA PRO A 132 -6.30 -0.04 -17.53
C PRO A 132 -6.36 1.12 -18.53
N ILE A 133 -6.28 2.38 -18.06
CA ILE A 133 -6.34 3.58 -18.90
C ILE A 133 -5.01 3.85 -19.57
N SER A 134 -3.91 3.91 -18.79
CA SER A 134 -2.57 4.24 -19.30
C SER A 134 -1.77 3.03 -19.75
N GLY A 135 -2.11 1.84 -19.28
CA GLY A 135 -1.32 0.63 -19.44
C GLY A 135 -0.07 0.58 -18.54
N ILE A 136 0.16 1.61 -17.72
CA ILE A 136 1.30 1.64 -16.79
C ILE A 136 1.08 0.60 -15.70
N THR A 137 2.13 -0.17 -15.42
CA THR A 137 2.17 -1.14 -14.34
C THR A 137 3.29 -0.78 -13.36
N LEU A 138 2.95 -0.74 -12.07
CA LEU A 138 3.89 -0.67 -10.96
C LEU A 138 4.05 -2.07 -10.37
N GLU A 139 5.27 -2.55 -10.28
CA GLU A 139 5.62 -3.77 -9.55
C GLU A 139 6.42 -3.42 -8.30
N VAL A 140 6.09 -4.09 -7.20
CA VAL A 140 6.75 -3.90 -5.91
C VAL A 140 7.54 -5.15 -5.56
N TYR A 141 8.81 -4.94 -5.25
CA TYR A 141 9.73 -5.93 -4.71
C TYR A 141 10.21 -5.43 -3.36
N THR A 142 10.16 -6.26 -2.34
CA THR A 142 10.53 -5.82 -0.98
C THR A 142 11.10 -6.98 -0.17
N ASN A 143 12.02 -6.65 0.73
CA ASN A 143 12.51 -7.57 1.76
C ASN A 143 11.71 -7.48 3.08
N GLU A 144 10.65 -6.66 3.09
CA GLU A 144 9.77 -6.55 4.25
C GLU A 144 8.75 -7.72 4.28
N PRO A 145 8.28 -8.11 5.47
CA PRO A 145 7.33 -9.22 5.63
C PRO A 145 5.90 -8.89 5.24
N GLY A 146 5.57 -7.61 5.05
CA GLY A 146 4.22 -7.15 4.76
C GLY A 146 4.19 -5.91 3.88
N ILE A 147 3.02 -5.65 3.31
CA ILE A 147 2.73 -4.44 2.54
C ILE A 147 1.40 -3.85 2.99
N GLN A 148 1.41 -2.55 3.32
CA GLN A 148 0.18 -1.79 3.56
C GLN A 148 -0.36 -1.29 2.23
N VAL A 149 -1.66 -1.54 1.99
CA VAL A 149 -2.37 -0.95 0.86
C VAL A 149 -3.47 -0.05 1.38
N TYR A 150 -3.41 1.21 0.96
CA TYR A 150 -4.37 2.25 1.31
C TYR A 150 -4.97 2.86 0.04
N THR A 151 -6.27 3.00 0.00
CA THR A 151 -6.99 3.43 -1.21
C THR A 151 -7.49 4.88 -1.15
N GLY A 152 -6.79 5.76 -0.48
CA GLY A 152 -7.14 7.19 -0.43
C GLY A 152 -8.50 7.45 0.24
N ASN A 153 -8.86 6.65 1.25
CA ASN A 153 -10.19 6.61 1.85
C ASN A 153 -10.64 7.93 2.49
N PHE A 154 -9.67 8.69 3.01
CA PHE A 154 -9.91 9.93 3.75
C PHE A 154 -9.47 11.19 3.01
N LEU A 155 -9.12 11.08 1.73
CA LEU A 155 -8.92 12.25 0.88
C LEU A 155 -10.28 12.91 0.61
N ASP A 156 -10.40 14.20 0.89
CA ASP A 156 -11.69 14.92 0.92
C ASP A 156 -11.78 16.09 -0.08
N GLY A 157 -10.75 16.25 -0.93
CA GLY A 157 -10.70 17.35 -1.90
C GLY A 157 -10.28 18.70 -1.32
N THR A 158 -9.90 18.78 -0.04
CA THR A 158 -9.41 20.02 0.57
C THR A 158 -7.95 20.32 0.28
N VAL A 159 -7.15 19.27 0.04
CA VAL A 159 -5.71 19.38 -0.24
C VAL A 159 -5.49 19.67 -1.72
N LYS A 160 -4.84 20.80 -2.00
CA LYS A 160 -4.37 21.16 -3.34
C LYS A 160 -2.94 20.69 -3.55
N GLY A 161 -2.76 19.83 -4.54
CA GLY A 161 -1.47 19.35 -4.98
C GLY A 161 -0.85 20.18 -6.08
N LYS A 162 0.07 19.56 -6.82
CA LYS A 162 0.73 20.19 -7.99
C LYS A 162 -0.31 20.64 -9.02
N LYS A 163 -0.04 21.75 -9.70
CA LYS A 163 -0.92 22.37 -10.71
C LYS A 163 -2.31 22.75 -10.19
N GLY A 164 -2.50 22.87 -8.86
CA GLY A 164 -3.78 23.24 -8.25
C GLY A 164 -4.85 22.13 -8.29
N ILE A 165 -4.47 20.92 -8.62
CA ILE A 165 -5.39 19.77 -8.62
C ILE A 165 -5.71 19.40 -7.16
N THR A 166 -6.98 19.17 -6.87
CA THR A 166 -7.44 18.65 -5.57
C THR A 166 -7.54 17.14 -5.60
N TYR A 167 -7.17 16.50 -4.50
CA TYR A 167 -7.24 15.05 -4.36
C TYR A 167 -8.54 14.68 -3.63
N ASN A 168 -9.46 14.09 -4.36
CA ASN A 168 -10.72 13.58 -3.82
C ASN A 168 -10.55 12.16 -3.27
N GLN A 169 -11.56 11.68 -2.55
CA GLN A 169 -11.60 10.30 -2.07
C GLN A 169 -11.29 9.33 -3.21
N ARG A 170 -10.44 8.34 -2.94
CA ARG A 170 -10.02 7.32 -3.91
C ARG A 170 -9.10 7.83 -5.05
N ALA A 171 -8.56 9.02 -4.95
CA ALA A 171 -7.69 9.55 -6.00
C ALA A 171 -6.35 8.81 -6.15
N SER A 172 -6.04 7.89 -5.25
CA SER A 172 -4.78 7.13 -5.25
C SER A 172 -4.89 5.77 -4.54
N VAL A 173 -3.94 4.93 -4.83
CA VAL A 173 -3.65 3.70 -4.10
C VAL A 173 -2.23 3.79 -3.56
#